data_a147780c85fe30de85fa71511a70e429
#
_entry.id   a147780c85fe30de85fa71511a70e429
#
_cell.length_a   1.000
_cell.length_b   1.000
_cell.length_c   1.000
_cell.angle_alpha   90.00
_cell.angle_beta   90.00
_cell.angle_gamma   90.00
#
_symmetry.space_group_name_H-M   'P 1'
#
loop_
_entity.id
_entity.type
_entity.pdbx_description
1 polymer ?
#
loop_
_entity_poly.entity_id
_entity_poly.type
_entity_poly.pdbx_seq_one_letter_code
_entity_poly.pdbx_strand_id
1 'polypeptide(L)'
;MLLASLIASTLIAQDAQVTPLMSKDLADFPGKEGLMITLVYPPGSSDPVHRHNAHAFVYVLEGSVVMQVKGGKEITLMPGQSFYEGPNDIHTVDRNASTTKPAKFIVALLKDKGALVLPPVNPTSASVSASPKLNSGKK
;
A
#
# COMPACT_ATOMS: atom_id res chain seq x y z
N MET A 1 -25.38 15.61 44.24
CA MET A 1 -24.58 15.95 43.08
C MET A 1 -23.90 14.68 42.60
N LEU A 2 -24.45 14.05 41.50
CA LEU A 2 -23.81 12.91 40.86
C LEU A 2 -22.83 13.45 39.82
N LEU A 3 -21.54 13.19 39.98
CA LEU A 3 -20.54 13.38 38.92
C LEU A 3 -20.68 12.21 37.95
N ALA A 4 -21.18 12.47 36.76
CA ALA A 4 -21.10 11.53 35.64
C ALA A 4 -19.67 11.58 35.06
N SER A 5 -18.88 10.54 35.33
CA SER A 5 -17.56 10.36 34.69
C SER A 5 -17.77 9.97 33.24
N LEU A 6 -17.50 10.87 32.31
CA LEU A 6 -17.38 10.55 30.87
C LEU A 6 -16.09 9.73 30.66
N ILE A 7 -16.24 8.44 30.49
CA ILE A 7 -15.13 7.59 30.00
C ILE A 7 -15.03 7.83 28.49
N ALA A 8 -14.08 8.65 28.09
CA ALA A 8 -13.71 8.78 26.67
C ALA A 8 -12.99 7.50 26.25
N SER A 9 -13.69 6.60 25.56
CA SER A 9 -13.06 5.45 24.91
C SER A 9 -12.22 5.98 23.75
N THR A 10 -10.91 5.96 23.88
CA THR A 10 -9.99 6.15 22.77
C THR A 10 -10.13 4.95 21.85
N LEU A 11 -10.76 5.12 20.70
CA LEU A 11 -10.69 4.13 19.61
C LEU A 11 -9.23 4.12 19.13
N ILE A 12 -8.51 3.07 19.48
CA ILE A 12 -7.23 2.74 18.85
C ILE A 12 -7.59 2.20 17.48
N ALA A 13 -7.16 2.87 16.40
CA ALA A 13 -7.31 2.35 15.05
C ALA A 13 -6.58 0.98 15.00
N GLN A 14 -7.30 -0.06 14.60
CA GLN A 14 -6.72 -1.39 14.46
C GLN A 14 -5.90 -1.43 13.16
N ASP A 15 -4.77 -2.16 13.19
CA ASP A 15 -3.93 -2.38 12.02
C ASP A 15 -4.63 -3.25 10.97
N ALA A 16 -4.21 -3.11 9.73
CA ALA A 16 -4.65 -3.97 8.64
C ALA A 16 -4.31 -5.44 8.93
N GLN A 17 -5.26 -6.33 8.68
CA GLN A 17 -5.05 -7.77 8.80
C GLN A 17 -4.66 -8.34 7.46
N VAL A 18 -3.45 -8.89 7.37
CA VAL A 18 -2.88 -9.48 6.15
C VAL A 18 -2.91 -11.00 6.25
N THR A 19 -3.50 -11.66 5.25
CA THR A 19 -3.53 -13.12 5.16
C THR A 19 -2.90 -13.56 3.84
N PRO A 20 -1.78 -14.30 3.86
CA PRO A 20 -1.22 -14.91 2.66
C PRO A 20 -2.19 -15.97 2.09
N LEU A 21 -2.38 -15.94 0.78
CA LEU A 21 -3.19 -16.92 0.05
C LEU A 21 -2.33 -17.90 -0.74
N MET A 22 -1.35 -17.39 -1.45
CA MET A 22 -0.49 -18.17 -2.33
C MET A 22 0.83 -17.45 -2.57
N SER A 23 1.92 -18.20 -2.64
CA SER A 23 3.21 -17.75 -3.16
C SER A 23 3.71 -18.76 -4.19
N LYS A 24 4.25 -18.27 -5.31
CA LYS A 24 4.75 -19.11 -6.40
C LYS A 24 6.01 -18.50 -7.03
N ASP A 25 7.08 -19.27 -7.06
CA ASP A 25 8.25 -18.94 -7.87
C ASP A 25 7.87 -18.95 -9.35
N LEU A 26 8.31 -17.95 -10.09
CA LEU A 26 8.02 -17.83 -11.52
C LEU A 26 9.19 -18.33 -12.34
N ALA A 27 9.06 -19.55 -12.90
CA ALA A 27 10.14 -20.21 -13.63
C ALA A 27 10.63 -19.40 -14.84
N ASP A 28 9.72 -18.68 -15.50
CA ASP A 28 10.01 -17.86 -16.68
C ASP A 28 10.66 -16.51 -16.34
N PHE A 29 10.67 -16.15 -15.05
CA PHE A 29 11.26 -14.92 -14.51
C PHE A 29 12.18 -15.26 -13.34
N PRO A 30 13.42 -15.70 -13.59
CA PRO A 30 14.35 -16.08 -12.53
C PRO A 30 14.52 -15.01 -11.46
N GLY A 31 14.44 -15.41 -10.18
CA GLY A 31 14.52 -14.50 -9.04
C GLY A 31 13.23 -13.72 -8.72
N LYS A 32 12.14 -13.99 -9.42
CA LYS A 32 10.83 -13.39 -9.16
C LYS A 32 9.85 -14.40 -8.58
N GLU A 33 8.92 -13.89 -7.79
CA GLU A 33 7.77 -14.64 -7.29
C GLU A 33 6.47 -13.85 -7.45
N GLY A 34 5.38 -14.58 -7.63
CA GLY A 34 4.02 -14.08 -7.49
C GLY A 34 3.53 -14.37 -6.08
N LEU A 35 3.00 -13.35 -5.39
CA LEU A 35 2.40 -13.48 -4.06
C LEU A 35 0.98 -12.95 -4.11
N MET A 36 0.01 -13.72 -3.63
CA MET A 36 -1.35 -13.25 -3.40
C MET A 36 -1.65 -13.18 -1.91
N ILE A 37 -2.22 -12.06 -1.48
CA ILE A 37 -2.65 -11.83 -0.11
C ILE A 37 -4.06 -11.25 -0.10
N THR A 38 -4.79 -11.47 0.98
CA THR A 38 -5.96 -10.64 1.31
C THR A 38 -5.61 -9.68 2.43
N LEU A 39 -6.21 -8.49 2.36
CA LEU A 39 -6.17 -7.50 3.42
C LEU A 39 -7.59 -7.23 3.90
N VAL A 40 -7.74 -7.10 5.21
CA VAL A 40 -8.95 -6.57 5.84
C VAL A 40 -8.57 -5.29 6.56
N TYR A 41 -9.14 -4.19 6.13
CA TYR A 41 -9.02 -2.90 6.77
C TYR A 41 -10.17 -2.71 7.74
N PRO A 42 -9.91 -2.67 9.05
CA PRO A 42 -10.92 -2.30 10.04
C PRO A 42 -11.50 -0.91 9.75
N PRO A 43 -12.69 -0.59 10.30
CA PRO A 43 -13.27 0.75 10.17
C PRO A 43 -12.30 1.84 10.58
N GLY A 44 -12.10 2.86 9.73
CA GLY A 44 -11.25 4.01 9.99
C GLY A 44 -9.74 3.74 9.94
N SER A 45 -9.30 2.53 9.60
CA SER A 45 -7.87 2.22 9.50
C SER A 45 -7.22 2.81 8.24
N SER A 46 -5.94 3.08 8.33
CA SER A 46 -5.11 3.56 7.23
C SER A 46 -3.69 3.05 7.39
N ASP A 47 -3.05 2.75 6.27
CA ASP A 47 -1.62 2.44 6.26
C ASP A 47 -0.77 3.71 6.15
N PRO A 48 0.45 3.73 6.71
CA PRO A 48 1.38 4.82 6.52
C PRO A 48 1.85 4.90 5.06
N VAL A 49 2.43 6.04 4.67
CA VAL A 49 3.04 6.19 3.34
C VAL A 49 4.09 5.10 3.12
N HIS A 50 3.97 4.35 2.04
CA HIS A 50 4.82 3.20 1.74
C HIS A 50 5.00 2.98 0.24
N ARG A 51 5.79 1.98 -0.12
CA ARG A 51 5.93 1.42 -1.48
C ARG A 51 6.13 -0.09 -1.39
N HIS A 52 5.90 -0.80 -2.47
CA HIS A 52 6.02 -2.26 -2.46
C HIS A 52 7.31 -2.80 -3.07
N ASN A 53 8.09 -2.05 -3.84
CA ASN A 53 9.17 -2.58 -4.70
C ASN A 53 8.69 -3.76 -5.57
N ALA A 54 7.44 -3.72 -5.97
CA ALA A 54 6.74 -4.77 -6.69
C ALA A 54 5.71 -4.16 -7.63
N HIS A 55 5.26 -4.95 -8.59
CA HIS A 55 3.99 -4.66 -9.26
C HIS A 55 2.88 -5.17 -8.36
N ALA A 56 1.97 -4.30 -7.94
CA ALA A 56 0.84 -4.64 -7.09
C ALA A 56 -0.48 -4.43 -7.86
N PHE A 57 -1.29 -5.47 -7.90
CA PHE A 57 -2.62 -5.46 -8.52
C PHE A 57 -3.64 -5.65 -7.41
N VAL A 58 -4.42 -4.62 -7.14
CA VAL A 58 -5.45 -4.60 -6.10
C VAL A 58 -6.81 -4.88 -6.70
N TYR A 59 -7.63 -5.68 -6.01
CA TYR A 59 -9.03 -5.93 -6.37
C TYR A 59 -9.91 -5.94 -5.13
N VAL A 60 -10.91 -5.06 -5.09
CA VAL A 60 -11.78 -4.90 -3.93
C VAL A 60 -12.87 -5.96 -3.93
N LEU A 61 -13.04 -6.65 -2.79
CA LEU A 61 -14.05 -7.69 -2.57
C LEU A 61 -15.27 -7.15 -1.80
N GLU A 62 -15.01 -6.41 -0.72
CA GLU A 62 -16.04 -5.93 0.20
C GLU A 62 -15.67 -4.53 0.73
N GLY A 63 -16.69 -3.72 1.02
CA GLY A 63 -16.49 -2.37 1.51
C GLY A 63 -15.93 -1.44 0.44
N SER A 64 -15.17 -0.42 0.84
CA SER A 64 -14.51 0.50 -0.08
C SER A 64 -13.19 1.00 0.50
N VAL A 65 -12.21 1.20 -0.36
CA VAL A 65 -10.89 1.69 0.01
C VAL A 65 -10.53 2.93 -0.81
N VAL A 66 -9.79 3.83 -0.19
CA VAL A 66 -9.28 5.03 -0.87
C VAL A 66 -7.79 4.85 -1.08
N MET A 67 -7.35 5.01 -2.32
CA MET A 67 -5.98 4.81 -2.73
C MET A 67 -5.45 5.99 -3.54
N GLN A 68 -4.16 6.30 -3.37
CA GLN A 68 -3.45 7.31 -4.14
C GLN A 68 -1.97 6.99 -4.21
N VAL A 69 -1.41 7.04 -5.40
CA VAL A 69 0.03 7.11 -5.60
C VAL A 69 0.48 8.57 -5.76
N LYS A 70 1.69 8.88 -5.35
CA LYS A 70 2.27 10.22 -5.42
C LYS A 70 2.17 10.79 -6.84
N GLY A 71 1.58 11.99 -6.94
CA GLY A 71 1.35 12.67 -8.22
C GLY A 71 0.05 12.26 -8.94
N GLY A 72 -0.63 11.22 -8.48
CA GLY A 72 -1.93 10.79 -8.97
C GLY A 72 -3.09 11.42 -8.19
N LYS A 73 -4.30 11.11 -8.64
CA LYS A 73 -5.53 11.50 -7.93
C LYS A 73 -5.87 10.46 -6.86
N GLU A 74 -6.48 10.92 -5.78
CA GLU A 74 -7.14 10.06 -4.81
C GLU A 74 -8.36 9.39 -5.46
N ILE A 75 -8.47 8.07 -5.34
CA ILE A 75 -9.54 7.27 -5.95
C ILE A 75 -10.19 6.42 -4.87
N THR A 76 -11.52 6.45 -4.80
CA THR A 76 -12.30 5.52 -3.98
C THR A 76 -12.69 4.32 -4.83
N LEU A 77 -12.28 3.14 -4.40
CA LEU A 77 -12.54 1.86 -5.05
C LEU A 77 -13.67 1.12 -4.34
N MET A 78 -14.64 0.68 -5.11
CA MET A 78 -15.78 -0.12 -4.69
C MET A 78 -15.54 -1.61 -5.01
N PRO A 79 -16.34 -2.55 -4.46
CA PRO A 79 -16.27 -3.97 -4.82
C PRO A 79 -16.33 -4.16 -6.35
N GLY A 80 -15.41 -5.01 -6.87
CA GLY A 80 -15.27 -5.25 -8.32
C GLY A 80 -14.33 -4.29 -9.03
N GLN A 81 -13.82 -3.26 -8.37
CA GLN A 81 -12.87 -2.32 -8.94
C GLN A 81 -11.43 -2.68 -8.58
N SER A 82 -10.50 -2.28 -9.43
CA SER A 82 -9.08 -2.57 -9.30
C SER A 82 -8.23 -1.31 -9.31
N PHE A 83 -7.02 -1.44 -8.75
CA PHE A 83 -5.98 -0.42 -8.74
C PHE A 83 -4.64 -1.07 -9.03
N TYR A 84 -3.72 -0.31 -9.59
CA TYR A 84 -2.37 -0.78 -9.88
C TYR A 84 -1.33 0.18 -9.31
N GLU A 85 -0.28 -0.39 -8.73
CA GLU A 85 0.92 0.29 -8.28
C GLU A 85 2.15 -0.36 -8.88
N GLY A 86 3.05 0.46 -9.42
CA GLY A 86 4.34 0.02 -9.90
C GLY A 86 5.41 -0.03 -8.79
N PRO A 87 6.58 -0.64 -9.08
CA PRO A 87 7.63 -0.83 -8.07
C PRO A 87 8.29 0.47 -7.58
N ASN A 88 8.11 1.58 -8.29
CA ASN A 88 8.64 2.89 -7.92
C ASN A 88 7.57 3.85 -7.40
N ASP A 89 6.31 3.42 -7.40
CA ASP A 89 5.22 4.23 -6.92
C ASP A 89 5.27 4.36 -5.39
N ILE A 90 5.02 5.58 -4.91
CA ILE A 90 4.86 5.84 -3.48
C ILE A 90 3.36 5.93 -3.21
N HIS A 91 2.85 5.01 -2.41
CA HIS A 91 1.48 5.00 -1.95
C HIS A 91 1.31 6.06 -0.87
N THR A 92 0.62 7.14 -1.18
CA THR A 92 0.47 8.30 -0.28
C THR A 92 -0.84 8.26 0.49
N VAL A 93 -1.86 7.59 -0.04
CA VAL A 93 -3.14 7.34 0.63
C VAL A 93 -3.51 5.88 0.43
N ASP A 94 -3.72 5.18 1.54
CA ASP A 94 -4.23 3.82 1.59
C ASP A 94 -5.06 3.67 2.87
N ARG A 95 -6.38 3.68 2.73
CA ARG A 95 -7.27 3.69 3.88
C ARG A 95 -8.63 3.07 3.58
N ASN A 96 -9.27 2.57 4.62
CA ASN A 96 -10.70 2.26 4.56
C ASN A 96 -11.49 3.57 4.34
N ALA A 97 -12.39 3.58 3.37
CA ALA A 97 -13.25 4.73 3.13
C ALA A 97 -14.34 4.90 4.21
N SER A 98 -14.61 3.85 4.98
CA SER A 98 -15.64 3.82 6.03
C SER A 98 -15.04 3.85 7.42
N THR A 99 -15.67 4.60 8.33
CA THR A 99 -15.36 4.61 9.76
C THR A 99 -16.22 3.62 10.56
N THR A 100 -17.14 2.92 9.91
CA THR A 100 -18.10 2.04 10.58
C THR A 100 -18.13 0.61 10.04
N LYS A 101 -17.61 0.38 8.82
CA LYS A 101 -17.61 -0.93 8.16
C LYS A 101 -16.19 -1.32 7.74
N PRO A 102 -15.83 -2.61 7.80
CA PRO A 102 -14.55 -3.07 7.29
C PRO A 102 -14.53 -3.04 5.75
N ALA A 103 -13.33 -3.04 5.17
CA ALA A 103 -13.11 -3.26 3.76
C ALA A 103 -12.19 -4.48 3.57
N LYS A 104 -12.42 -5.27 2.52
CA LYS A 104 -11.63 -6.45 2.17
C LYS A 104 -11.23 -6.41 0.71
N PHE A 105 -9.97 -6.67 0.44
CA PHE A 105 -9.43 -6.68 -0.91
C PHE A 105 -8.31 -7.69 -1.07
N ILE A 106 -8.04 -8.07 -2.30
CA ILE A 106 -6.91 -8.92 -2.69
C ILE A 106 -5.82 -8.02 -3.26
N VAL A 107 -4.56 -8.37 -2.97
CA VAL A 107 -3.40 -7.84 -3.67
C VAL A 107 -2.59 -8.99 -4.24
N ALA A 108 -2.38 -8.95 -5.56
CA ALA A 108 -1.45 -9.82 -6.26
C ALA A 108 -0.16 -9.04 -6.51
N LEU A 109 0.95 -9.55 -6.03
CA LEU A 109 2.26 -8.92 -6.10
C LEU A 109 3.18 -9.72 -7.02
N LEU A 110 3.85 -9.04 -7.94
CA LEU A 110 4.97 -9.59 -8.68
C LEU A 110 6.24 -8.89 -8.19
N LYS A 111 7.10 -9.62 -7.48
CA LYS A 111 8.22 -9.05 -6.73
C LYS A 111 9.47 -9.93 -6.78
N ASP A 112 10.58 -9.40 -6.29
CA ASP A 112 11.78 -10.20 -6.06
C ASP A 112 11.51 -11.25 -4.97
N LYS A 113 12.03 -12.46 -5.20
CA LYS A 113 11.89 -13.56 -4.25
C LYS A 113 12.46 -13.19 -2.89
N GLY A 114 11.66 -13.40 -1.83
CA GLY A 114 12.05 -13.08 -0.46
C GLY A 114 12.06 -11.59 -0.10
N ALA A 115 11.76 -10.67 -1.03
CA ALA A 115 11.66 -9.26 -0.72
C ALA A 115 10.48 -8.97 0.22
N LEU A 116 10.64 -7.97 1.09
CA LEU A 116 9.57 -7.52 1.98
C LEU A 116 8.40 -6.94 1.17
N VAL A 117 7.17 -7.22 1.61
CA VAL A 117 5.96 -6.69 0.99
C VAL A 117 5.81 -5.18 1.23
N LEU A 118 6.17 -4.72 2.42
CA LEU A 118 6.14 -3.31 2.84
C LEU A 118 7.52 -2.89 3.35
N PRO A 119 8.47 -2.57 2.47
CA PRO A 119 9.74 -2.00 2.92
C PRO A 119 9.50 -0.59 3.47
N PRO A 120 10.18 -0.20 4.56
CA PRO A 120 10.09 1.15 5.10
C PRO A 120 10.55 2.17 4.05
N VAL A 121 9.83 3.30 3.92
CA VAL A 121 10.24 4.42 3.08
C VAL A 121 11.27 5.24 3.87
N ASN A 122 12.55 5.05 3.58
CA ASN A 122 13.59 5.91 4.13
C ASN A 122 13.48 7.30 3.51
N PRO A 123 13.28 8.37 4.32
CA PRO A 123 13.18 9.74 3.81
C PRO A 123 14.46 10.22 3.09
N THR A 124 15.59 9.53 3.29
CA THR A 124 16.90 9.89 2.71
C THR A 124 17.06 9.45 1.25
N SER A 125 16.23 8.59 0.71
CA SER A 125 16.35 8.12 -0.69
C SER A 125 15.64 8.99 -1.73
N ALA A 126 14.99 10.08 -1.32
CA ALA A 126 14.26 10.97 -2.22
C ALA A 126 15.15 12.07 -2.86
N SER A 127 16.48 12.09 -2.62
CA SER A 127 17.36 13.17 -3.05
C SER A 127 18.60 12.74 -3.83
N VAL A 128 18.55 11.67 -4.64
CA VAL A 128 19.65 11.38 -5.58
C VAL A 128 19.09 11.10 -6.97
N SER A 129 18.65 12.15 -7.62
CA SER A 129 18.60 12.25 -9.08
C SER A 129 19.03 13.65 -9.50
N ALA A 130 20.27 13.98 -9.21
CA ALA A 130 20.97 15.07 -9.89
C ALA A 130 21.87 14.41 -10.94
N SER A 131 21.44 14.45 -12.20
CA SER A 131 22.26 14.09 -13.35
C SER A 131 23.53 14.93 -13.36
N PRO A 132 24.72 14.36 -13.56
CA PRO A 132 25.93 15.13 -13.77
C PRO A 132 25.81 15.84 -15.13
N LYS A 133 25.90 17.17 -15.12
CA LYS A 133 26.08 17.95 -16.34
C LYS A 133 27.37 17.53 -17.02
N LEU A 134 27.22 17.01 -18.23
CA LEU A 134 28.32 16.76 -19.14
C LEU A 134 28.95 18.12 -19.50
N ASN A 135 30.16 18.36 -19.01
CA ASN A 135 30.93 19.54 -19.33
C ASN A 135 31.57 19.35 -20.71
N SER A 136 31.04 19.97 -21.74
CA SER A 136 31.65 20.02 -23.07
C SER A 136 32.80 21.00 -23.04
N GLY A 137 34.00 20.53 -22.75
CA GLY A 137 35.23 21.26 -22.94
C GLY A 137 35.53 21.42 -24.43
N LYS A 138 35.57 22.64 -24.87
CA LYS A 138 36.14 23.03 -26.17
C LYS A 138 37.64 22.72 -26.23
N LYS A 139 38.07 22.07 -27.30
CA LYS A 139 39.22 22.48 -28.12
C LYS A 139 39.04 21.94 -29.54
#